data_4f0d4d43975c220deceadd7401620dd3
#
_entry.id   4f0d4d43975c220deceadd7401620dd3
#
_cell.length_a   1.000
_cell.length_b   1.000
_cell.length_c   1.000
_cell.angle_alpha   90.00
_cell.angle_beta   90.00
_cell.angle_gamma   90.00
#
_symmetry.space_group_name_H-M   'P 1'
#
loop_
_entity.id
_entity.type
_entity.pdbx_description
1 polymer ?
#
loop_
_entity_poly.entity_id
_entity_poly.type
_entity_poly.pdbx_seq_one_letter_code
_entity_poly.pdbx_strand_id
1 'polypeptide(L)'
;MTEKRKKIEPVKADLSPTDLIEPEKKHKQLTWSPFMAVGFVLVLYILTQVVAGILISIYPAFQHWTNDQTTEWLNSSVGAQFGYMVLVEAATLGGLWWFLRRHKSNFRALGLTRRPKLLDPLLSAGGFGVYFVVYIILVMVMSWLVPSLNVNQEQDVGFSSATGLIALSMTFISLVILPPITEEILMRGFLFGSLRRKLPFLVAAVLTSAIFASGHLTGGAKGSPLLWIAFIDTFILSIVLCYLREKTGRLWAGIGLHMIKNGVAFVSLFLLHVH
;
A
#
# COMPACT_ATOMS: atom_id res chain seq x y z
N MET A 1 21.57 -68.43 3.19
CA MET A 1 21.24 -67.06 3.70
C MET A 1 21.83 -66.06 2.72
N THR A 2 21.03 -65.54 1.83
CA THR A 2 21.42 -64.60 0.79
C THR A 2 20.84 -63.23 1.13
N GLU A 3 21.70 -62.34 1.55
CA GLU A 3 21.37 -60.96 1.96
C GLU A 3 21.08 -60.09 0.70
N LYS A 4 19.82 -59.62 0.59
CA LYS A 4 19.40 -58.69 -0.50
C LYS A 4 19.93 -57.28 -0.21
N ARG A 5 20.94 -56.82 -0.90
CA ARG A 5 21.37 -55.44 -0.95
C ARG A 5 20.25 -54.58 -1.50
N LYS A 6 19.72 -53.62 -0.67
CA LYS A 6 18.84 -52.53 -1.10
C LYS A 6 19.65 -51.60 -2.00
N LYS A 7 19.23 -51.44 -3.27
CA LYS A 7 19.70 -50.39 -4.14
C LYS A 7 19.25 -49.03 -3.60
N ILE A 8 20.20 -48.17 -3.26
CA ILE A 8 19.96 -46.76 -2.94
C ILE A 8 19.82 -46.05 -4.27
N GLU A 9 18.61 -45.56 -4.58
CA GLU A 9 18.41 -44.68 -5.72
C GLU A 9 19.04 -43.29 -5.44
N PRO A 10 19.74 -42.68 -6.42
CA PRO A 10 20.34 -41.39 -6.21
C PRO A 10 19.22 -40.31 -6.13
N VAL A 11 19.26 -39.54 -5.05
CA VAL A 11 18.44 -38.32 -4.88
C VAL A 11 18.79 -37.36 -6.01
N LYS A 12 17.91 -37.18 -6.98
CA LYS A 12 18.02 -36.14 -7.99
C LYS A 12 17.89 -34.76 -7.30
N ALA A 13 19.02 -34.17 -6.98
CA ALA A 13 19.14 -32.74 -6.69
C ALA A 13 19.19 -31.98 -8.01
N ASP A 14 18.04 -31.80 -8.64
CA ASP A 14 17.92 -30.90 -9.80
C ASP A 14 16.89 -29.81 -9.43
N LEU A 15 17.33 -28.88 -8.59
CA LEU A 15 16.60 -27.65 -8.35
C LEU A 15 17.03 -26.63 -9.42
N SER A 16 16.31 -26.64 -10.54
CA SER A 16 16.47 -25.59 -11.54
C SER A 16 15.98 -24.25 -10.94
N PRO A 17 16.63 -23.12 -11.27
CA PRO A 17 16.17 -21.80 -10.84
C PRO A 17 14.73 -21.47 -11.27
N THR A 18 14.18 -22.23 -12.23
CA THR A 18 12.80 -22.11 -12.73
C THR A 18 11.76 -22.69 -11.76
N ASP A 19 12.13 -23.61 -10.88
CA ASP A 19 11.21 -24.24 -9.90
C ASP A 19 10.85 -23.31 -8.73
N LEU A 20 11.54 -22.18 -8.62
CA LEU A 20 11.25 -21.15 -7.62
C LEU A 20 10.06 -20.24 -8.00
N ILE A 21 9.57 -20.33 -9.24
CA ILE A 21 8.51 -19.47 -9.78
C ILE A 21 7.52 -20.33 -10.59
N GLU A 22 6.78 -21.21 -9.92
CA GLU A 22 5.61 -21.80 -10.58
C GLU A 22 4.51 -20.74 -10.71
N PRO A 23 4.08 -20.39 -11.95
CA PRO A 23 2.91 -19.57 -12.14
C PRO A 23 1.68 -20.37 -11.70
N GLU A 24 0.87 -19.77 -10.85
CA GLU A 24 -0.36 -20.34 -10.29
C GLU A 24 -1.29 -20.83 -11.41
N LYS A 25 -1.45 -22.15 -11.53
CA LYS A 25 -2.39 -22.77 -12.48
C LYS A 25 -3.84 -22.46 -12.04
N LYS A 26 -4.57 -21.78 -12.92
CA LYS A 26 -6.02 -21.48 -12.88
C LYS A 26 -6.46 -20.59 -11.72
N HIS A 27 -6.38 -19.27 -11.90
CA HIS A 27 -7.21 -18.33 -11.16
C HIS A 27 -8.69 -18.73 -11.32
N LYS A 28 -9.37 -19.05 -10.22
CA LYS A 28 -10.83 -19.11 -10.18
C LYS A 28 -11.35 -17.85 -10.86
N GLN A 29 -12.23 -18.00 -11.86
CA GLN A 29 -12.77 -16.83 -12.57
C GLN A 29 -13.45 -15.93 -11.55
N LEU A 30 -12.90 -14.75 -11.33
CA LEU A 30 -13.53 -13.74 -10.49
C LEU A 30 -14.78 -13.25 -11.20
N THR A 31 -15.85 -13.05 -10.46
CA THR A 31 -17.18 -12.76 -11.01
C THR A 31 -17.40 -11.29 -11.38
N TRP A 32 -16.39 -10.42 -11.19
CA TRP A 32 -16.46 -8.99 -11.50
C TRP A 32 -15.53 -8.59 -12.64
N SER A 33 -15.89 -7.52 -13.35
CA SER A 33 -15.11 -6.97 -14.45
C SER A 33 -13.99 -6.04 -13.94
N PRO A 34 -12.95 -5.76 -14.74
CA PRO A 34 -11.95 -4.74 -14.43
C PRO A 34 -12.55 -3.34 -14.18
N PHE A 35 -13.54 -2.93 -14.98
CA PHE A 35 -14.22 -1.64 -14.81
C PHE A 35 -14.96 -1.55 -13.47
N MET A 36 -15.62 -2.64 -13.07
CA MET A 36 -16.26 -2.73 -11.75
C MET A 36 -15.23 -2.61 -10.62
N ALA A 37 -14.03 -3.20 -10.78
CA ALA A 37 -12.97 -3.08 -9.78
C ALA A 37 -12.45 -1.64 -9.65
N VAL A 38 -12.25 -0.94 -10.77
CA VAL A 38 -11.87 0.48 -10.75
C VAL A 38 -12.94 1.33 -10.07
N GLY A 39 -14.19 1.22 -10.53
CA GLY A 39 -15.31 1.97 -9.94
C GLY A 39 -15.47 1.71 -8.44
N PHE A 40 -15.36 0.43 -8.03
CA PHE A 40 -15.45 0.05 -6.63
C PHE A 40 -14.33 0.67 -5.78
N VAL A 41 -13.07 0.65 -6.25
CA VAL A 41 -11.93 1.24 -5.51
C VAL A 41 -12.13 2.75 -5.34
N LEU A 42 -12.53 3.47 -6.38
CA LEU A 42 -12.75 4.91 -6.32
C LEU A 42 -13.90 5.28 -5.35
N VAL A 43 -15.02 4.55 -5.43
CA VAL A 43 -16.15 4.77 -4.53
C VAL A 43 -15.78 4.40 -3.10
N LEU A 44 -15.10 3.27 -2.89
CA LEU A 44 -14.68 2.81 -1.57
C LEU A 44 -13.76 3.84 -0.92
N TYR A 45 -12.76 4.36 -1.66
CA TYR A 45 -11.84 5.37 -1.17
C TYR A 45 -12.57 6.62 -0.62
N ILE A 46 -13.52 7.15 -1.38
CA ILE A 46 -14.31 8.32 -0.94
C ILE A 46 -15.22 7.95 0.23
N LEU A 47 -15.93 6.84 0.13
CA LEU A 47 -16.90 6.42 1.13
C LEU A 47 -16.27 6.17 2.51
N THR A 48 -15.08 5.55 2.54
CA THR A 48 -14.40 5.25 3.80
C THR A 48 -13.93 6.51 4.52
N GLN A 49 -13.47 7.54 3.79
CA GLN A 49 -13.12 8.84 4.34
C GLN A 49 -14.35 9.53 4.95
N VAL A 50 -15.48 9.53 4.23
CA VAL A 50 -16.73 10.11 4.70
C VAL A 50 -17.24 9.39 5.95
N VAL A 51 -17.28 8.06 5.92
CA VAL A 51 -17.74 7.25 7.05
C VAL A 51 -16.84 7.45 8.28
N ALA A 52 -15.53 7.41 8.11
CA ALA A 52 -14.59 7.65 9.20
C ALA A 52 -14.73 9.08 9.76
N GLY A 53 -14.89 10.08 8.87
CA GLY A 53 -15.13 11.47 9.27
C GLY A 53 -16.41 11.64 10.10
N ILE A 54 -17.50 11.00 9.69
CA ILE A 54 -18.76 11.00 10.45
C ILE A 54 -18.56 10.33 11.83
N LEU A 55 -17.94 9.16 11.87
CA LEU A 55 -17.76 8.41 13.12
C LEU A 55 -16.84 9.14 14.10
N ILE A 56 -15.74 9.71 13.64
CA ILE A 56 -14.83 10.45 14.54
C ILE A 56 -15.48 11.74 15.06
N SER A 57 -16.39 12.36 14.28
CA SER A 57 -17.10 13.57 14.67
C SER A 57 -18.18 13.36 15.73
N ILE A 58 -18.51 12.10 16.05
CA ILE A 58 -19.48 11.78 17.11
C ILE A 58 -18.99 12.32 18.47
N TYR A 59 -17.70 12.15 18.79
CA TYR A 59 -17.15 12.62 20.06
C TYR A 59 -17.22 14.15 20.21
N PRO A 60 -16.72 14.99 19.25
CA PRO A 60 -16.94 16.43 19.27
C PRO A 60 -18.39 16.86 19.37
N ALA A 61 -19.31 16.17 18.70
CA ALA A 61 -20.74 16.47 18.77
C ALA A 61 -21.31 16.30 20.18
N PHE A 62 -20.92 15.25 20.91
CA PHE A 62 -21.29 15.06 22.31
C PHE A 62 -20.69 16.12 23.25
N GLN A 63 -19.54 16.68 22.88
CA GLN A 63 -18.89 17.77 23.62
C GLN A 63 -19.45 19.16 23.27
N HIS A 64 -20.40 19.24 22.33
CA HIS A 64 -20.94 20.48 21.78
C HIS A 64 -19.89 21.43 21.22
N TRP A 65 -18.82 20.88 20.63
CA TRP A 65 -17.73 21.66 20.03
C TRP A 65 -18.17 22.31 18.73
N THR A 66 -17.60 23.49 18.44
CA THR A 66 -17.73 24.14 17.14
C THR A 66 -16.93 23.38 16.07
N ASN A 67 -17.17 23.71 14.81
CA ASN A 67 -16.39 23.14 13.70
C ASN A 67 -14.90 23.47 13.83
N ASP A 68 -14.55 24.67 14.28
CA ASP A 68 -13.15 25.08 14.45
C ASP A 68 -12.48 24.28 15.59
N GLN A 69 -13.15 24.10 16.73
CA GLN A 69 -12.66 23.26 17.82
C GLN A 69 -12.47 21.79 17.40
N THR A 70 -13.41 21.28 16.62
CA THR A 70 -13.34 19.93 16.07
C THR A 70 -12.13 19.76 15.13
N THR A 71 -11.92 20.73 14.24
CA THR A 71 -10.80 20.74 13.31
C THR A 71 -9.47 20.86 14.04
N GLU A 72 -9.36 21.74 15.02
CA GLU A 72 -8.17 21.90 15.84
C GLU A 72 -7.83 20.60 16.61
N TRP A 73 -8.85 19.96 17.20
CA TRP A 73 -8.68 18.68 17.89
C TRP A 73 -8.19 17.57 16.92
N LEU A 74 -8.77 17.46 15.72
CA LEU A 74 -8.33 16.49 14.72
C LEU A 74 -6.89 16.74 14.27
N ASN A 75 -6.48 17.99 14.13
CA ASN A 75 -5.14 18.34 13.68
C ASN A 75 -4.08 18.23 14.80
N SER A 76 -4.45 18.41 16.05
CA SER A 76 -3.52 18.43 17.18
C SER A 76 -3.49 17.15 18.01
N SER A 77 -4.55 16.34 17.98
CA SER A 77 -4.65 15.12 18.81
C SER A 77 -4.14 13.88 18.06
N VAL A 78 -2.99 13.34 18.47
CA VAL A 78 -2.47 12.06 17.96
C VAL A 78 -3.48 10.93 18.11
N GLY A 79 -4.23 10.90 19.25
CA GLY A 79 -5.26 9.88 19.47
C GLY A 79 -6.43 9.99 18.51
N ALA A 80 -6.85 11.21 18.15
CA ALA A 80 -7.90 11.44 17.17
C ALA A 80 -7.46 11.00 15.76
N GLN A 81 -6.25 11.38 15.34
CA GLN A 81 -5.68 11.00 14.05
C GLN A 81 -5.48 9.49 13.94
N PHE A 82 -4.98 8.84 15.01
CA PHE A 82 -4.87 7.38 15.08
C PHE A 82 -6.25 6.72 14.96
N GLY A 83 -7.24 7.19 15.71
CA GLY A 83 -8.62 6.68 15.65
C GLY A 83 -9.23 6.83 14.25
N TYR A 84 -9.03 7.99 13.61
CA TYR A 84 -9.47 8.22 12.25
C TYR A 84 -8.82 7.24 11.25
N MET A 85 -7.50 7.04 11.32
CA MET A 85 -6.80 6.08 10.46
C MET A 85 -7.31 4.65 10.66
N VAL A 86 -7.47 4.21 11.91
CA VAL A 86 -8.04 2.88 12.19
C VAL A 86 -9.44 2.72 11.60
N LEU A 87 -10.29 3.74 11.68
CA LEU A 87 -11.64 3.72 11.10
C LEU A 87 -11.60 3.64 9.57
N VAL A 88 -10.73 4.42 8.91
CA VAL A 88 -10.56 4.39 7.44
C VAL A 88 -10.11 3.00 6.98
N GLU A 89 -9.07 2.44 7.63
CA GLU A 89 -8.51 1.15 7.24
C GLU A 89 -9.49 -0.01 7.52
N ALA A 90 -10.17 0.03 8.66
CA ALA A 90 -11.20 -0.96 8.99
C ALA A 90 -12.39 -0.90 8.03
N ALA A 91 -12.85 0.32 7.69
CA ALA A 91 -13.93 0.51 6.72
C ALA A 91 -13.52 0.04 5.31
N THR A 92 -12.27 0.29 4.91
CA THR A 92 -11.71 -0.16 3.62
C THR A 92 -11.68 -1.69 3.53
N LEU A 93 -11.12 -2.35 4.54
CA LEU A 93 -11.09 -3.82 4.58
C LEU A 93 -12.49 -4.42 4.72
N GLY A 94 -13.36 -3.80 5.51
CA GLY A 94 -14.75 -4.20 5.67
C GLY A 94 -15.57 -4.09 4.38
N GLY A 95 -15.43 -2.96 3.66
CA GLY A 95 -16.05 -2.75 2.36
C GLY A 95 -15.54 -3.73 1.30
N LEU A 96 -14.23 -3.96 1.26
CA LEU A 96 -13.64 -4.96 0.38
C LEU A 96 -14.10 -6.37 0.73
N TRP A 97 -14.16 -6.72 2.01
CA TRP A 97 -14.69 -8.01 2.46
C TRP A 97 -16.15 -8.20 2.03
N TRP A 98 -17.01 -7.18 2.21
CA TRP A 98 -18.39 -7.20 1.78
C TRP A 98 -18.51 -7.42 0.27
N PHE A 99 -17.73 -6.69 -0.53
CA PHE A 99 -17.69 -6.86 -1.98
C PHE A 99 -17.29 -8.28 -2.38
N LEU A 100 -16.19 -8.79 -1.79
CA LEU A 100 -15.70 -10.14 -2.08
C LEU A 100 -16.76 -11.20 -1.72
N ARG A 101 -17.42 -11.07 -0.57
CA ARG A 101 -18.52 -11.95 -0.14
C ARG A 101 -19.69 -11.94 -1.13
N ARG A 102 -20.08 -10.75 -1.58
CA ARG A 102 -21.15 -10.58 -2.56
C ARG A 102 -20.84 -11.27 -3.88
N HIS A 103 -19.58 -11.33 -4.24
CA HIS A 103 -19.06 -11.99 -5.44
C HIS A 103 -18.55 -13.42 -5.20
N LYS A 104 -18.97 -14.08 -4.11
CA LYS A 104 -18.58 -15.47 -3.74
C LYS A 104 -17.06 -15.69 -3.73
N SER A 105 -16.30 -14.67 -3.32
CA SER A 105 -14.84 -14.66 -3.23
C SER A 105 -14.37 -14.34 -1.81
N ASN A 106 -13.07 -14.32 -1.59
CA ASN A 106 -12.46 -14.00 -0.30
C ASN A 106 -11.04 -13.44 -0.48
N PHE A 107 -10.42 -12.99 0.61
CA PHE A 107 -9.05 -12.44 0.61
C PHE A 107 -7.99 -13.42 0.10
N ARG A 108 -8.27 -14.71 0.16
CA ARG A 108 -7.35 -15.70 -0.40
C ARG A 108 -7.14 -15.52 -1.90
N ALA A 109 -8.19 -15.14 -2.64
CA ALA A 109 -8.09 -14.89 -4.07
C ALA A 109 -7.22 -13.66 -4.43
N LEU A 110 -6.92 -12.82 -3.44
CA LEU A 110 -6.11 -11.60 -3.60
C LEU A 110 -4.60 -11.80 -3.39
N GLY A 111 -4.16 -13.04 -3.09
CA GLY A 111 -2.73 -13.35 -2.89
C GLY A 111 -2.27 -13.39 -1.44
N LEU A 112 -3.21 -13.38 -0.47
CA LEU A 112 -2.92 -13.54 0.95
C LEU A 112 -2.85 -15.01 1.42
N THR A 113 -3.08 -15.98 0.54
CA THR A 113 -3.14 -17.41 0.89
C THR A 113 -1.79 -18.05 1.16
N ARG A 114 -0.76 -17.51 0.56
CA ARG A 114 0.57 -18.06 0.67
C ARG A 114 1.26 -17.45 1.87
N ARG A 115 1.81 -18.31 2.73
CA ARG A 115 2.62 -17.85 3.86
C ARG A 115 3.80 -17.00 3.36
N PRO A 116 4.27 -16.00 4.14
CA PRO A 116 5.48 -15.27 3.81
C PRO A 116 6.65 -16.26 3.67
N LYS A 117 7.52 -16.02 2.72
CA LYS A 117 8.75 -16.78 2.51
C LYS A 117 9.94 -16.01 3.06
N LEU A 118 10.99 -16.72 3.47
CA LEU A 118 12.23 -16.07 3.91
C LEU A 118 12.87 -15.15 2.86
N LEU A 119 12.54 -15.33 1.58
CA LEU A 119 12.99 -14.47 0.50
C LEU A 119 12.19 -13.14 0.42
N ASP A 120 10.99 -13.05 1.00
CA ASP A 120 10.17 -11.84 0.88
C ASP A 120 10.84 -10.60 1.49
N PRO A 121 11.51 -10.63 2.66
CA PRO A 121 12.27 -9.48 3.16
C PRO A 121 13.41 -9.04 2.23
N LEU A 122 14.12 -9.98 1.62
CA LEU A 122 15.18 -9.66 0.65
C LEU A 122 14.62 -9.00 -0.61
N LEU A 123 13.49 -9.49 -1.12
CA LEU A 123 12.78 -8.88 -2.24
C LEU A 123 12.23 -7.50 -1.89
N SER A 124 11.77 -7.29 -0.64
CA SER A 124 11.36 -5.98 -0.15
C SER A 124 12.51 -4.99 -0.15
N ALA A 125 13.65 -5.38 0.42
CA ALA A 125 14.85 -4.52 0.48
C ALA A 125 15.42 -4.23 -0.93
N GLY A 126 15.52 -5.25 -1.79
CA GLY A 126 15.96 -5.08 -3.18
C GLY A 126 14.99 -4.22 -3.99
N GLY A 127 13.69 -4.42 -3.82
CA GLY A 127 12.64 -3.60 -4.43
C GLY A 127 12.71 -2.14 -3.96
N PHE A 128 12.98 -1.89 -2.67
CA PHE A 128 13.18 -0.55 -2.14
C PHE A 128 14.41 0.13 -2.80
N GLY A 129 15.52 -0.59 -2.94
CA GLY A 129 16.70 -0.06 -3.63
C GLY A 129 16.41 0.32 -5.08
N VAL A 130 15.70 -0.54 -5.83
CA VAL A 130 15.28 -0.24 -7.22
C VAL A 130 14.36 0.98 -7.25
N TYR A 131 13.32 1.01 -6.42
CA TYR A 131 12.42 2.14 -6.32
C TYR A 131 13.19 3.44 -6.06
N PHE A 132 14.08 3.45 -5.07
CA PHE A 132 14.82 4.64 -4.64
C PHE A 132 15.72 5.20 -5.75
N VAL A 133 16.45 4.32 -6.44
CA VAL A 133 17.30 4.72 -7.57
C VAL A 133 16.47 5.31 -8.71
N VAL A 134 15.36 4.64 -9.08
CA VAL A 134 14.47 5.12 -10.16
C VAL A 134 13.82 6.46 -9.77
N TYR A 135 13.40 6.60 -8.52
CA TYR A 135 12.83 7.85 -8.01
C TYR A 135 13.82 9.01 -8.13
N ILE A 136 15.06 8.85 -7.64
CA ILE A 136 16.09 9.90 -7.73
C ILE A 136 16.34 10.29 -9.19
N ILE A 137 16.55 9.31 -10.08
CA ILE A 137 16.80 9.58 -11.49
C ILE A 137 15.63 10.35 -12.10
N LEU A 138 14.39 9.92 -11.84
CA LEU A 138 13.23 10.57 -12.43
C LEU A 138 13.03 11.97 -11.89
N VAL A 139 13.21 12.21 -10.58
CA VAL A 139 13.12 13.56 -10.01
C VAL A 139 14.20 14.47 -10.60
N MET A 140 15.44 14.00 -10.76
CA MET A 140 16.51 14.76 -11.42
C MET A 140 16.16 15.13 -12.87
N VAL A 141 15.65 14.18 -13.64
CA VAL A 141 15.22 14.40 -15.03
C VAL A 141 14.05 15.38 -15.08
N MET A 142 13.04 15.22 -14.22
CA MET A 142 11.88 16.09 -14.18
C MET A 142 12.25 17.53 -13.74
N SER A 143 13.17 17.69 -12.79
CA SER A 143 13.69 19.01 -12.38
C SER A 143 14.40 19.72 -13.52
N TRP A 144 15.09 18.97 -14.38
CA TRP A 144 15.74 19.52 -15.57
C TRP A 144 14.76 19.89 -16.69
N LEU A 145 13.74 19.03 -16.92
CA LEU A 145 12.74 19.25 -17.98
C LEU A 145 11.68 20.28 -17.59
N VAL A 146 11.35 20.39 -16.31
CA VAL A 146 10.30 21.25 -15.76
C VAL A 146 10.87 22.08 -14.61
N PRO A 147 11.63 23.16 -14.91
CA PRO A 147 12.28 23.96 -13.86
C PRO A 147 11.32 24.61 -12.85
N SER A 148 10.03 24.70 -13.19
CA SER A 148 8.97 25.19 -12.30
C SER A 148 8.45 24.14 -11.33
N LEU A 149 8.89 22.88 -11.44
CA LEU A 149 8.51 21.82 -10.51
C LEU A 149 9.18 22.08 -9.15
N ASN A 150 8.36 22.36 -8.15
CA ASN A 150 8.87 22.44 -6.78
C ASN A 150 9.17 21.05 -6.24
N VAL A 151 10.45 20.68 -6.15
CA VAL A 151 10.89 19.37 -5.65
C VAL A 151 10.89 19.30 -4.13
N ASN A 152 10.79 20.44 -3.45
CA ASN A 152 10.76 20.54 -1.98
C ASN A 152 9.30 20.61 -1.46
N GLN A 153 8.35 20.01 -2.19
CA GLN A 153 6.97 19.91 -1.71
C GLN A 153 6.92 18.95 -0.52
N GLU A 154 6.39 19.43 0.59
CA GLU A 154 6.15 18.64 1.78
C GLU A 154 4.71 18.13 1.79
N GLN A 155 4.54 16.85 2.03
CA GLN A 155 3.23 16.24 2.28
C GLN A 155 2.94 16.32 3.77
N ASP A 156 1.82 16.94 4.13
CA ASP A 156 1.33 16.87 5.51
C ASP A 156 0.81 15.45 5.79
N VAL A 157 1.57 14.73 6.59
CA VAL A 157 1.24 13.36 7.03
C VAL A 157 0.47 13.34 8.36
N GLY A 158 0.20 14.50 8.93
CA GLY A 158 -0.37 14.64 10.26
C GLY A 158 0.63 14.33 11.37
N PHE A 159 0.09 14.14 12.58
CA PHE A 159 0.86 13.71 13.77
C PHE A 159 1.96 14.68 14.22
N SER A 160 1.88 15.96 13.84
CA SER A 160 2.89 16.97 14.18
C SER A 160 3.12 17.15 15.69
N SER A 161 2.13 16.80 16.51
CA SER A 161 2.19 16.84 17.99
C SER A 161 2.69 15.54 18.63
N ALA A 162 3.14 14.55 17.83
CA ALA A 162 3.54 13.26 18.36
C ALA A 162 4.86 13.33 19.13
N THR A 163 4.76 13.30 20.45
CA THR A 163 5.91 13.26 21.38
C THR A 163 5.75 12.13 22.38
N GLY A 164 6.87 11.53 22.76
CA GLY A 164 6.88 10.41 23.69
C GLY A 164 6.50 9.06 23.06
N LEU A 165 6.80 7.98 23.77
CA LEU A 165 6.75 6.61 23.24
C LEU A 165 5.36 6.20 22.75
N ILE A 166 4.29 6.53 23.50
CA ILE A 166 2.92 6.12 23.14
C ILE A 166 2.48 6.82 21.86
N ALA A 167 2.65 8.14 21.75
CA ALA A 167 2.28 8.92 20.58
C ALA A 167 3.07 8.50 19.34
N LEU A 168 4.38 8.31 19.47
CA LEU A 168 5.24 7.82 18.39
C LEU A 168 4.86 6.40 17.95
N SER A 169 4.45 5.53 18.90
CA SER A 169 3.95 4.18 18.56
C SER A 169 2.64 4.23 17.78
N MET A 170 1.69 5.09 18.19
CA MET A 170 0.44 5.30 17.47
C MET A 170 0.72 5.82 16.05
N THR A 171 1.60 6.82 15.91
CA THR A 171 2.02 7.37 14.63
C THR A 171 2.69 6.31 13.73
N PHE A 172 3.59 5.51 14.30
CA PHE A 172 4.24 4.43 13.57
C PHE A 172 3.22 3.41 13.04
N ILE A 173 2.29 2.96 13.87
CA ILE A 173 1.23 2.03 13.44
C ILE A 173 0.38 2.67 12.35
N SER A 174 0.00 3.95 12.49
CA SER A 174 -0.84 4.68 11.53
C SER A 174 -0.18 4.90 10.17
N LEU A 175 1.12 5.09 10.12
CA LEU A 175 1.80 5.45 8.87
C LEU A 175 2.57 4.28 8.26
N VAL A 176 3.13 3.39 9.08
CA VAL A 176 4.06 2.34 8.62
C VAL A 176 3.41 0.97 8.55
N ILE A 177 2.39 0.69 9.35
CA ILE A 177 1.80 -0.65 9.43
C ILE A 177 0.45 -0.75 8.73
N LEU A 178 -0.52 0.06 9.17
CA LEU A 178 -1.90 -0.08 8.71
C LEU A 178 -2.09 0.24 7.22
N PRO A 179 -1.68 1.42 6.70
CA PRO A 179 -1.90 1.75 5.30
C PRO A 179 -1.17 0.79 4.35
N PRO A 180 0.13 0.45 4.53
CA PRO A 180 0.79 -0.50 3.64
C PRO A 180 0.09 -1.85 3.53
N ILE A 181 -0.47 -2.38 4.62
CA ILE A 181 -1.20 -3.66 4.56
C ILE A 181 -2.49 -3.48 3.75
N THR A 182 -3.31 -2.50 4.10
CA THR A 182 -4.63 -2.30 3.49
C THR A 182 -4.51 -1.89 2.03
N GLU A 183 -3.60 -0.97 1.72
CA GLU A 183 -3.37 -0.48 0.37
C GLU A 183 -2.82 -1.58 -0.55
N GLU A 184 -1.89 -2.42 -0.09
CA GLU A 184 -1.42 -3.54 -0.90
C GLU A 184 -2.53 -4.58 -1.16
N ILE A 185 -3.39 -4.84 -0.18
CA ILE A 185 -4.55 -5.72 -0.37
C ILE A 185 -5.52 -5.12 -1.41
N LEU A 186 -5.84 -3.84 -1.29
CA LEU A 186 -6.78 -3.15 -2.16
C LEU A 186 -6.20 -2.95 -3.57
N MET A 187 -4.98 -2.40 -3.66
CA MET A 187 -4.41 -1.98 -4.93
C MET A 187 -3.75 -3.15 -5.68
N ARG A 188 -2.90 -3.96 -5.03
CA ARG A 188 -2.17 -5.07 -5.70
C ARG A 188 -2.94 -6.37 -5.66
N GLY A 189 -3.64 -6.61 -4.57
CA GLY A 189 -4.49 -7.78 -4.44
C GLY A 189 -5.74 -7.68 -5.32
N PHE A 190 -6.54 -6.63 -5.13
CA PHE A 190 -7.84 -6.51 -5.77
C PHE A 190 -7.78 -5.77 -7.12
N LEU A 191 -7.34 -4.50 -7.17
CA LEU A 191 -7.39 -3.69 -8.38
C LEU A 191 -6.46 -4.22 -9.47
N PHE A 192 -5.14 -4.29 -9.20
CA PHE A 192 -4.17 -4.82 -10.16
C PHE A 192 -4.51 -6.25 -10.56
N GLY A 193 -4.84 -7.11 -9.60
CA GLY A 193 -5.26 -8.48 -9.89
C GLY A 193 -6.49 -8.57 -10.80
N SER A 194 -7.42 -7.62 -10.72
CA SER A 194 -8.60 -7.55 -11.59
C SER A 194 -8.26 -7.04 -13.00
N LEU A 195 -7.46 -5.98 -13.09
CA LEU A 195 -7.00 -5.41 -14.36
C LEU A 195 -6.12 -6.41 -15.12
N ARG A 196 -5.18 -7.04 -14.43
CA ARG A 196 -4.19 -7.97 -15.01
C ARG A 196 -4.81 -9.19 -15.71
N ARG A 197 -6.03 -9.54 -15.37
CA ARG A 197 -6.75 -10.64 -16.06
C ARG A 197 -7.17 -10.33 -17.49
N LYS A 198 -7.33 -9.06 -17.83
CA LYS A 198 -7.80 -8.62 -19.14
C LYS A 198 -6.77 -7.77 -19.89
N LEU A 199 -5.79 -7.18 -19.17
CA LEU A 199 -4.83 -6.24 -19.71
C LEU A 199 -3.39 -6.80 -19.63
N PRO A 200 -2.50 -6.42 -20.54
CA PRO A 200 -1.07 -6.67 -20.43
C PRO A 200 -0.52 -6.09 -19.12
N PHE A 201 0.58 -6.67 -18.62
CA PHE A 201 1.19 -6.24 -17.35
C PHE A 201 1.41 -4.73 -17.27
N LEU A 202 2.05 -4.15 -18.28
CA LEU A 202 2.41 -2.74 -18.28
C LEU A 202 1.16 -1.84 -18.16
N VAL A 203 0.11 -2.13 -18.92
CA VAL A 203 -1.14 -1.35 -18.89
C VAL A 203 -1.82 -1.48 -17.53
N ALA A 204 -1.92 -2.68 -16.99
CA ALA A 204 -2.50 -2.91 -15.66
C ALA A 204 -1.69 -2.22 -14.56
N ALA A 205 -0.35 -2.28 -14.62
CA ALA A 205 0.54 -1.64 -13.67
C ALA A 205 0.43 -0.10 -13.73
N VAL A 206 0.47 0.49 -14.93
CA VAL A 206 0.36 1.95 -15.13
C VAL A 206 -1.00 2.46 -14.63
N LEU A 207 -2.11 1.79 -14.98
CA LEU A 207 -3.44 2.20 -14.52
C LEU A 207 -3.58 2.10 -13.00
N THR A 208 -3.13 0.99 -12.41
CA THR A 208 -3.14 0.84 -10.93
C THR A 208 -2.30 1.92 -10.26
N SER A 209 -1.11 2.20 -10.80
CA SER A 209 -0.19 3.18 -10.24
C SER A 209 -0.70 4.61 -10.38
N ALA A 210 -1.33 4.95 -11.50
CA ALA A 210 -1.96 6.26 -11.69
C ALA A 210 -3.12 6.48 -10.71
N ILE A 211 -3.99 5.48 -10.53
CA ILE A 211 -5.10 5.56 -9.57
C ILE A 211 -4.56 5.71 -8.14
N PHE A 212 -3.57 4.92 -7.76
CA PHE A 212 -2.99 4.97 -6.43
C PHE A 212 -2.28 6.30 -6.16
N ALA A 213 -1.45 6.76 -7.09
CA ALA A 213 -0.73 8.02 -6.97
C ALA A 213 -1.66 9.24 -6.95
N SER A 214 -2.82 9.18 -7.62
CA SER A 214 -3.81 10.27 -7.61
C SER A 214 -4.34 10.57 -6.21
N GLY A 215 -4.41 9.56 -5.33
CA GLY A 215 -4.78 9.75 -3.93
C GLY A 215 -3.76 10.57 -3.13
N HIS A 216 -2.53 10.72 -3.63
CA HIS A 216 -1.45 11.47 -2.99
C HIS A 216 -1.21 12.87 -3.60
N LEU A 217 -2.02 13.25 -4.59
CA LEU A 217 -1.96 14.61 -5.17
C LEU A 217 -2.46 15.70 -4.21
N THR A 218 -3.35 15.32 -3.29
CA THR A 218 -3.96 16.22 -2.31
C THR A 218 -3.49 15.81 -0.93
N GLY A 219 -3.05 16.71 -0.11
CA GLY A 219 -2.52 16.42 1.23
C GLY A 219 -1.58 17.52 1.70
N GLY A 220 -1.52 18.60 0.95
CA GLY A 220 -0.88 19.83 1.37
C GLY A 220 -1.84 20.70 2.20
N ALA A 221 -1.30 21.69 2.89
CA ALA A 221 -2.06 22.69 3.63
C ALA A 221 -3.12 23.37 2.73
N LYS A 222 -4.19 23.88 3.34
CA LYS A 222 -5.30 24.55 2.63
C LYS A 222 -4.77 25.63 1.68
N GLY A 223 -5.08 25.51 0.38
CA GLY A 223 -4.57 26.42 -0.66
C GLY A 223 -3.21 26.02 -1.27
N SER A 224 -2.63 24.88 -0.85
CA SER A 224 -1.40 24.37 -1.43
C SER A 224 -1.59 23.89 -2.87
N PRO A 225 -0.58 24.02 -3.72
CA PRO A 225 -0.58 23.42 -5.04
C PRO A 225 -0.65 21.90 -4.96
N LEU A 226 -1.04 21.24 -6.05
CA LEU A 226 -1.01 19.79 -6.13
C LEU A 226 0.40 19.25 -5.84
N LEU A 227 0.46 18.17 -5.08
CA LEU A 227 1.71 17.55 -4.67
C LEU A 227 2.25 16.62 -5.76
N TRP A 228 2.81 17.18 -6.82
CA TRP A 228 3.34 16.40 -7.94
C TRP A 228 4.49 15.48 -7.57
N ILE A 229 5.32 15.88 -6.60
CA ILE A 229 6.42 15.04 -6.12
C ILE A 229 5.88 13.82 -5.39
N ALA A 230 4.86 13.97 -4.55
CA ALA A 230 4.20 12.84 -3.90
C ALA A 230 3.51 11.90 -4.91
N PHE A 231 2.93 12.45 -5.97
CA PHE A 231 2.38 11.66 -7.08
C PHE A 231 3.48 10.84 -7.78
N ILE A 232 4.59 11.48 -8.16
CA ILE A 232 5.72 10.81 -8.84
C ILE A 232 6.29 9.72 -7.95
N ASP A 233 6.56 10.02 -6.68
CA ASP A 233 7.05 9.09 -5.67
C ASP A 233 6.16 7.85 -5.58
N THR A 234 4.87 8.07 -5.32
CA THR A 234 3.88 7.00 -5.16
C THR A 234 3.65 6.22 -6.46
N PHE A 235 3.72 6.88 -7.62
CA PHE A 235 3.58 6.21 -8.92
C PHE A 235 4.73 5.22 -9.15
N ILE A 236 5.99 5.64 -8.92
CA ILE A 236 7.15 4.77 -9.08
C ILE A 236 7.11 3.61 -8.09
N LEU A 237 6.86 3.91 -6.82
CA LEU A 237 6.68 2.89 -5.80
C LEU A 237 5.65 1.85 -6.27
N SER A 238 4.51 2.32 -6.75
CA SER A 238 3.40 1.49 -7.20
C SER A 238 3.77 0.58 -8.37
N ILE A 239 4.54 1.04 -9.33
CA ILE A 239 5.04 0.22 -10.45
C ILE A 239 5.90 -0.94 -9.92
N VAL A 240 6.82 -0.65 -9.00
CA VAL A 240 7.68 -1.69 -8.39
C VAL A 240 6.85 -2.69 -7.59
N LEU A 241 5.86 -2.23 -6.84
CA LEU A 241 4.94 -3.08 -6.09
C LEU A 241 4.09 -3.99 -7.01
N CYS A 242 3.60 -3.47 -8.14
CA CYS A 242 2.92 -4.27 -9.16
C CYS A 242 3.86 -5.33 -9.77
N TYR A 243 5.13 -4.99 -10.00
CA TYR A 243 6.14 -5.93 -10.48
C TYR A 243 6.40 -7.06 -9.46
N LEU A 244 6.59 -6.72 -8.18
CA LEU A 244 6.75 -7.72 -7.12
C LEU A 244 5.52 -8.63 -7.02
N ARG A 245 4.32 -8.06 -7.11
CA ARG A 245 3.08 -8.83 -7.14
C ARG A 245 3.00 -9.80 -8.32
N GLU A 246 3.35 -9.34 -9.51
CA GLU A 246 3.36 -10.18 -10.73
C GLU A 246 4.36 -11.33 -10.59
N LYS A 247 5.59 -11.05 -10.12
CA LYS A 247 6.67 -12.05 -10.03
C LYS A 247 6.48 -13.05 -8.90
N THR A 248 5.95 -12.61 -7.76
CA THR A 248 5.83 -13.49 -6.58
C THR A 248 4.47 -14.17 -6.45
N GLY A 249 3.44 -13.64 -7.10
CA GLY A 249 2.05 -14.07 -6.89
C GLY A 249 1.52 -13.77 -5.47
N ARG A 250 2.28 -13.09 -4.61
CA ARG A 250 2.00 -12.80 -3.20
C ARG A 250 2.06 -11.30 -2.92
N LEU A 251 1.53 -10.90 -1.75
CA LEU A 251 1.57 -9.49 -1.32
C LEU A 251 2.72 -9.18 -0.35
N TRP A 252 3.33 -10.18 0.28
CA TRP A 252 4.25 -10.00 1.41
C TRP A 252 5.49 -9.16 1.07
N ALA A 253 6.12 -9.41 -0.07
CA ALA A 253 7.27 -8.62 -0.51
C ALA A 253 6.87 -7.15 -0.83
N GLY A 254 5.68 -6.93 -1.38
CA GLY A 254 5.14 -5.59 -1.60
C GLY A 254 4.83 -4.87 -0.30
N ILE A 255 4.12 -5.53 0.62
CA ILE A 255 3.84 -4.99 1.96
C ILE A 255 5.14 -4.60 2.66
N GLY A 256 6.15 -5.49 2.66
CA GLY A 256 7.43 -5.22 3.28
C GLY A 256 8.18 -4.03 2.65
N LEU A 257 8.21 -3.93 1.31
CA LEU A 257 8.80 -2.78 0.62
C LEU A 257 8.09 -1.47 1.01
N HIS A 258 6.76 -1.47 0.99
CA HIS A 258 5.96 -0.30 1.34
C HIS A 258 6.18 0.12 2.80
N MET A 259 6.23 -0.85 3.73
CA MET A 259 6.59 -0.59 5.13
C MET A 259 8.01 -0.02 5.27
N ILE A 260 8.99 -0.50 4.51
CA ILE A 260 10.36 0.06 4.52
C ILE A 260 10.32 1.51 4.08
N LYS A 261 9.66 1.83 2.97
CA LYS A 261 9.55 3.21 2.46
C LYS A 261 8.92 4.14 3.49
N ASN A 262 7.77 3.76 4.04
CA ASN A 262 7.08 4.56 5.04
C ASN A 262 7.86 4.61 6.37
N GLY A 263 8.57 3.54 6.73
CA GLY A 263 9.45 3.50 7.89
C GLY A 263 10.62 4.48 7.78
N VAL A 264 11.25 4.58 6.60
CA VAL A 264 12.30 5.58 6.34
C VAL A 264 11.73 6.99 6.49
N ALA A 265 10.56 7.27 5.92
CA ALA A 265 9.89 8.57 6.08
C ALA A 265 9.56 8.86 7.55
N PHE A 266 9.03 7.87 8.30
CA PHE A 266 8.76 8.01 9.73
C PHE A 266 10.03 8.36 10.53
N VAL A 267 11.13 7.65 10.30
CA VAL A 267 12.40 7.92 10.98
C VAL A 267 12.89 9.33 10.67
N SER A 268 12.86 9.75 9.39
CA SER A 268 13.29 11.08 8.99
C SER A 268 12.46 12.18 9.65
N LEU A 269 11.13 12.08 9.60
CA LEU A 269 10.24 13.14 10.08
C LEU A 269 10.12 13.19 11.61
N PHE A 270 9.95 12.04 12.27
CA PHE A 270 9.59 11.99 13.69
C PHE A 270 10.75 11.69 14.63
N LEU A 271 11.85 11.11 14.15
CA LEU A 271 13.01 10.78 14.99
C LEU A 271 14.21 11.67 14.71
N LEU A 272 14.45 12.00 13.44
CA LEU A 272 15.60 12.85 13.04
C LEU A 272 15.20 14.30 12.79
N HIS A 273 13.89 14.61 12.71
CA HIS A 273 13.36 15.96 12.43
C HIS A 273 13.97 16.60 11.18
N VAL A 274 14.19 15.78 10.14
CA VAL A 274 14.66 16.25 8.83
C VAL A 274 13.44 16.57 7.98
N HIS A 275 13.29 17.85 7.65
CA HIS A 275 12.21 18.38 6.80
C HIS A 275 12.72 18.67 5.40
#